data_dc2a0bbc4e5ac2a8558aaf70e3a9f485
#
_entry.id   dc2a0bbc4e5ac2a8558aaf70e3a9f485
#
_cell.length_a   1.000
_cell.length_b   1.000
_cell.length_c   1.000
_cell.angle_alpha   90.00
_cell.angle_beta   90.00
_cell.angle_gamma   90.00
#
_symmetry.space_group_name_H-M   'P 1'
#
loop_
_entity.id
_entity.type
_entity.pdbx_description
1 polymer ?
#
loop_
_entity_poly.entity_id
_entity_poly.type
_entity_poly.pdbx_seq_one_letter_code
_entity_poly.pdbx_strand_id
1 'polypeptide(L)'
;MVDGDTVDVDIDLGFDTWLHNQRIRLYGIDTPECRTRNKKEKAHGLLAKEYVQKALVVGRTYALTTKEKGKFGRFLGEFKTGKGLITKLLVKEGLAVPYTGQNKAEVAAMHELNRIALIEEGKL
;
A
#
# COMPACT_ATOMS: atom_id res chain seq x y z
N MET A 1 -6.30 -6.67 5.96
CA MET A 1 -5.31 -6.14 5.02
C MET A 1 -4.76 -7.26 4.16
N VAL A 2 -4.75 -7.10 2.85
CA VAL A 2 -4.37 -8.19 1.91
C VAL A 2 -2.89 -8.11 1.54
N ASP A 3 -2.48 -6.98 0.96
CA ASP A 3 -1.09 -6.64 0.62
C ASP A 3 -0.77 -5.25 1.14
N GLY A 4 0.48 -4.81 1.02
CA GLY A 4 0.88 -3.49 1.45
C GLY A 4 0.16 -2.34 0.73
N ASP A 5 -0.43 -2.60 -0.44
CA ASP A 5 -1.14 -1.60 -1.24
C ASP A 5 -2.66 -1.76 -1.24
N THR A 6 -3.21 -2.65 -0.42
CA THR A 6 -4.66 -2.91 -0.36
C THR A 6 -5.13 -2.96 1.08
N VAL A 7 -6.06 -2.09 1.42
CA VAL A 7 -6.58 -1.90 2.78
C VAL A 7 -8.10 -2.03 2.78
N ASP A 8 -8.64 -2.79 3.73
CA ASP A 8 -10.09 -2.89 3.93
C ASP A 8 -10.50 -1.92 5.04
N VAL A 9 -11.50 -1.09 4.76
CA VAL A 9 -11.95 -0.02 5.66
C VAL A 9 -13.47 0.10 5.70
N ASP A 10 -13.96 0.78 6.74
CA ASP A 10 -15.31 1.29 6.80
C ASP A 10 -15.24 2.79 6.49
N ILE A 11 -16.09 3.27 5.61
CA ILE A 11 -16.10 4.67 5.15
C ILE A 11 -17.29 5.40 5.76
N ASP A 12 -17.00 6.48 6.49
CA ASP A 12 -18.01 7.39 7.01
C ASP A 12 -18.44 8.37 5.91
N LEU A 13 -19.69 8.30 5.50
CA LEU A 13 -20.28 9.18 4.49
C LEU A 13 -20.96 10.41 5.11
N GLY A 14 -20.91 10.55 6.44
CA GLY A 14 -21.65 11.56 7.16
C GLY A 14 -23.10 11.14 7.41
N PHE A 15 -23.82 11.92 8.23
CA PHE A 15 -25.24 11.68 8.56
C PHE A 15 -25.50 10.26 9.12
N ASP A 16 -24.53 9.73 9.88
CA ASP A 16 -24.57 8.35 10.43
C ASP A 16 -24.65 7.26 9.37
N THR A 17 -24.22 7.55 8.15
CA THR A 17 -24.21 6.58 7.04
C THR A 17 -22.81 6.06 6.81
N TRP A 18 -22.65 4.74 6.81
CA TRP A 18 -21.36 4.09 6.63
C TRP A 18 -21.40 3.07 5.49
N LEU A 19 -20.31 3.00 4.73
CA LEU A 19 -20.04 1.88 3.84
C LEU A 19 -19.07 0.93 4.54
N HIS A 20 -19.52 -0.28 4.83
CA HIS A 20 -18.70 -1.27 5.53
C HIS A 20 -17.90 -2.15 4.56
N ASN A 21 -16.73 -2.61 5.03
CA ASN A 21 -15.90 -3.60 4.33
C ASN A 21 -15.54 -3.18 2.89
N GLN A 22 -15.15 -1.91 2.73
CA GLN A 22 -14.72 -1.42 1.43
C GLN A 22 -13.24 -1.66 1.23
N ARG A 23 -12.88 -2.22 0.08
CA ARG A 23 -11.48 -2.48 -0.27
C ARG A 23 -10.92 -1.31 -1.03
N ILE A 24 -9.82 -0.74 -0.51
CA ILE A 24 -9.13 0.41 -1.07
C ILE A 24 -7.77 -0.04 -1.59
N ARG A 25 -7.51 0.19 -2.86
CA ARG A 25 -6.21 0.05 -3.48
C ARG A 25 -5.48 1.39 -3.39
N LEU A 26 -4.30 1.41 -2.81
CA LEU A 26 -3.53 2.66 -2.70
C LEU A 26 -3.16 3.18 -4.08
N TYR A 27 -3.46 4.44 -4.33
CA TYR A 27 -3.36 5.07 -5.64
C TYR A 27 -1.93 5.37 -6.05
N GLY A 28 -1.60 5.03 -7.31
CA GLY A 28 -0.35 5.46 -7.94
C GLY A 28 0.92 4.76 -7.47
N ILE A 29 0.79 3.68 -6.71
CA ILE A 29 1.94 2.88 -6.25
C ILE A 29 1.70 1.39 -6.45
N ASP A 30 2.79 0.63 -6.37
CA ASP A 30 2.76 -0.82 -6.31
C ASP A 30 3.71 -1.28 -5.20
N THR A 31 3.27 -2.22 -4.38
CA THR A 31 4.09 -2.85 -3.35
C THR A 31 4.46 -4.27 -3.76
N PRO A 32 5.59 -4.82 -3.23
CA PRO A 32 5.92 -6.23 -3.47
C PRO A 32 4.82 -7.14 -2.94
N GLU A 33 4.61 -8.27 -3.59
CA GLU A 33 3.61 -9.25 -3.15
C GLU A 33 4.07 -9.97 -1.89
N CYS A 34 3.16 -10.15 -0.93
CA CYS A 34 3.43 -10.93 0.27
C CYS A 34 2.96 -12.39 0.15
N ARG A 35 2.22 -12.73 -0.93
CA ARG A 35 1.72 -14.08 -1.21
C ARG A 35 2.45 -14.71 -2.39
N THR A 36 3.76 -14.76 -2.34
CA THR A 36 4.60 -15.30 -3.39
C THR A 36 5.49 -16.41 -2.85
N ARG A 37 5.95 -17.29 -3.71
CA ARG A 37 6.94 -18.34 -3.37
C ARG A 37 8.35 -17.80 -3.29
N ASN A 38 8.61 -16.65 -3.90
CA ASN A 38 9.92 -16.00 -3.83
C ASN A 38 10.12 -15.41 -2.43
N LYS A 39 11.05 -15.98 -1.67
CA LYS A 39 11.27 -15.60 -0.26
C LYS A 39 11.70 -14.16 -0.08
N LYS A 40 12.53 -13.63 -0.98
CA LYS A 40 12.99 -12.23 -0.91
C LYS A 40 11.86 -11.25 -1.19
N GLU A 41 11.08 -11.52 -2.21
CA GLU A 41 9.92 -10.71 -2.56
C GLU A 41 8.86 -10.75 -1.44
N LYS A 42 8.61 -11.94 -0.89
CA LYS A 42 7.68 -12.12 0.21
C LYS A 42 8.10 -11.32 1.44
N ALA A 43 9.37 -11.36 1.82
CA ALA A 43 9.90 -10.60 2.95
C ALA A 43 9.71 -9.10 2.73
N HIS A 44 9.99 -8.62 1.53
CA HIS A 44 9.79 -7.22 1.15
C HIS A 44 8.32 -6.83 1.20
N GLY A 45 7.43 -7.67 0.66
CA GLY A 45 5.98 -7.46 0.70
C GLY A 45 5.42 -7.44 2.13
N LEU A 46 5.89 -8.35 3.00
CA LEU A 46 5.49 -8.37 4.39
C LEU A 46 5.98 -7.14 5.16
N LEU A 47 7.16 -6.63 4.83
CA LEU A 47 7.67 -5.40 5.43
C LEU A 47 6.80 -4.20 5.06
N ALA A 48 6.39 -4.11 3.79
CA ALA A 48 5.46 -3.07 3.32
C ALA A 48 4.11 -3.16 4.03
N LYS A 49 3.56 -4.37 4.13
CA LYS A 49 2.30 -4.63 4.83
C LYS A 49 2.38 -4.22 6.30
N GLU A 50 3.44 -4.60 6.99
CA GLU A 50 3.67 -4.24 8.39
C GLU A 50 3.76 -2.73 8.57
N TYR A 51 4.45 -2.03 7.67
CA TYR A 51 4.55 -0.58 7.71
C TYR A 51 3.17 0.08 7.64
N VAL A 52 2.33 -0.36 6.72
CA VAL A 52 0.96 0.18 6.57
C VAL A 52 0.11 -0.17 7.79
N GLN A 53 0.23 -1.37 8.33
CA GLN A 53 -0.50 -1.77 9.55
C GLN A 53 -0.13 -0.90 10.76
N LYS A 54 1.12 -0.47 10.86
CA LYS A 54 1.56 0.44 11.92
C LYS A 54 1.12 1.88 11.67
N ALA A 55 1.07 2.30 10.40
CA ALA A 55 0.68 3.66 10.03
C ALA A 55 -0.83 3.86 10.10
N LEU A 56 -1.61 2.83 9.75
CA LEU A 56 -3.07 2.85 9.76
C LEU A 56 -3.57 1.87 10.83
N VAL A 57 -3.71 2.37 12.05
CA VAL A 57 -4.08 1.54 13.21
C VAL A 57 -5.57 1.22 13.18
N VAL A 58 -5.92 -0.06 13.34
CA VAL A 58 -7.31 -0.51 13.43
C VAL A 58 -8.01 0.18 14.61
N GLY A 59 -9.22 0.66 14.37
CA GLY A 59 -10.01 1.37 15.38
C GLY A 59 -9.81 2.89 15.37
N ARG A 60 -8.87 3.40 14.59
CA ARG A 60 -8.67 4.85 14.41
C ARG A 60 -9.25 5.32 13.10
N THR A 61 -9.56 6.60 13.03
CA THR A 61 -10.13 7.25 11.84
C THR A 61 -9.05 8.07 11.13
N TYR A 62 -8.98 7.92 9.82
CA TYR A 62 -8.03 8.63 8.96
C TYR A 62 -8.76 9.31 7.81
N ALA A 63 -8.22 10.42 7.32
CA ALA A 63 -8.75 11.06 6.14
C ALA A 63 -8.43 10.20 4.90
N LEU A 64 -9.47 9.86 4.15
CA LEU A 64 -9.39 9.09 2.92
C LEU A 64 -9.84 9.96 1.75
N THR A 65 -8.98 10.06 0.74
CA THR A 65 -9.35 10.69 -0.54
C THR A 65 -9.49 9.58 -1.56
N THR A 66 -10.69 9.39 -2.10
CA THR A 66 -10.94 8.42 -3.16
C THR A 66 -10.78 9.08 -4.52
N LYS A 67 -10.23 8.34 -5.48
CA LYS A 67 -10.08 8.82 -6.86
C LYS A 67 -11.20 8.28 -7.73
N GLU A 68 -11.17 6.99 -8.02
CA GLU A 68 -12.16 6.35 -8.86
C GLU A 68 -12.28 4.89 -8.43
N LYS A 69 -13.35 4.23 -8.86
CA LYS A 69 -13.49 2.80 -8.64
C LYS A 69 -12.62 2.09 -9.67
N GLY A 70 -11.59 1.39 -9.19
CA GLY A 70 -10.68 0.63 -10.03
C GLY A 70 -11.29 -0.69 -10.50
N LYS A 71 -10.45 -1.50 -11.16
CA LYS A 71 -10.81 -2.85 -11.58
C LYS A 71 -11.17 -3.71 -10.37
N PHE A 72 -12.00 -4.71 -10.56
CA PHE A 72 -12.41 -5.67 -9.52
C PHE A 72 -13.18 -5.05 -8.35
N GLY A 73 -13.87 -3.93 -8.56
CA GLY A 73 -14.72 -3.31 -7.55
C GLY A 73 -13.98 -2.63 -6.40
N ARG A 74 -12.68 -2.42 -6.52
CA ARG A 74 -11.90 -1.70 -5.51
C ARG A 74 -11.91 -0.21 -5.79
N PHE A 75 -12.00 0.60 -4.72
CA PHE A 75 -11.75 2.03 -4.85
C PHE A 75 -10.25 2.29 -4.88
N LEU A 76 -9.85 3.28 -5.68
CA LEU A 76 -8.49 3.81 -5.64
C LEU A 76 -8.48 4.97 -4.67
N GLY A 77 -7.55 4.98 -3.73
CA GLY A 77 -7.56 6.00 -2.69
C GLY A 77 -6.20 6.28 -2.06
N GLU A 78 -6.19 7.33 -1.26
CA GLU A 78 -5.03 7.80 -0.51
C GLU A 78 -5.43 8.09 0.92
N PHE A 79 -4.59 7.73 1.88
CA PHE A 79 -4.81 8.01 3.29
C PHE A 79 -3.82 9.06 3.77
N LYS A 80 -4.31 10.04 4.52
CA LYS A 80 -3.47 11.02 5.21
C LYS A 80 -3.19 10.54 6.62
N THR A 81 -1.91 10.43 6.97
CA THR A 81 -1.46 10.07 8.32
C THR A 81 -0.84 11.30 8.99
N GLY A 82 -0.51 11.19 10.28
CA GLY A 82 0.19 12.25 11.00
C GLY A 82 1.57 12.58 10.42
N LYS A 83 2.18 11.66 9.67
CA LYS A 83 3.49 11.84 9.04
C LYS A 83 3.40 12.23 7.57
N GLY A 84 2.21 12.25 6.98
CA GLY A 84 1.98 12.57 5.58
C GLY A 84 1.14 11.52 4.87
N LEU A 85 1.13 11.59 3.53
CA LEU A 85 0.37 10.65 2.70
C LEU A 85 1.04 9.27 2.70
N ILE A 86 0.26 8.22 2.95
CA ILE A 86 0.79 6.86 3.11
C ILE A 86 1.53 6.37 1.85
N THR A 87 1.07 6.71 0.65
CA THR A 87 1.72 6.30 -0.59
C THR A 87 3.11 6.91 -0.72
N LYS A 88 3.25 8.18 -0.38
CA LYS A 88 4.55 8.88 -0.41
C LYS A 88 5.51 8.34 0.63
N LEU A 89 5.01 8.00 1.81
CA LEU A 89 5.82 7.40 2.86
C LEU A 89 6.36 6.03 2.45
N LEU A 90 5.52 5.21 1.82
CA LEU A 90 5.92 3.89 1.34
C LEU A 90 7.02 3.99 0.28
N VAL A 91 6.88 4.91 -0.68
CA VAL A 91 7.91 5.12 -1.71
C VAL A 91 9.22 5.59 -1.10
N LYS A 92 9.14 6.53 -0.17
CA LYS A 92 10.33 7.06 0.54
C LYS A 92 11.10 5.96 1.27
N GLU A 93 10.39 5.02 1.89
CA GLU A 93 10.99 3.92 2.66
C GLU A 93 11.45 2.74 1.78
N GLY A 94 11.30 2.83 0.47
CA GLY A 94 11.66 1.72 -0.43
C GLY A 94 10.70 0.54 -0.38
N LEU A 95 9.50 0.73 0.14
CA LEU A 95 8.48 -0.31 0.31
C LEU A 95 7.46 -0.33 -0.82
N ALA A 96 7.47 0.67 -1.67
CA ALA A 96 6.62 0.77 -2.85
C ALA A 96 7.36 1.49 -3.96
N VAL A 97 6.88 1.30 -5.18
CA VAL A 97 7.38 2.03 -6.35
C VAL A 97 6.23 2.83 -6.96
N PRO A 98 6.50 4.00 -7.58
CA PRO A 98 5.48 4.71 -8.34
C PRO A 98 4.96 3.82 -9.46
N TYR A 99 3.64 3.73 -9.60
CA TYR A 99 3.00 2.92 -10.63
C TYR A 99 2.22 3.80 -11.60
N THR A 100 2.65 3.80 -12.85
CA THR A 100 2.06 4.62 -13.94
C THR A 100 1.61 3.77 -15.12
N GLY A 101 1.38 2.46 -14.89
CA GLY A 101 0.96 1.53 -15.93
C GLY A 101 2.11 0.82 -16.64
N GLN A 102 3.33 0.92 -16.12
CA GLN A 102 4.47 0.18 -16.67
C GLN A 102 4.26 -1.35 -16.54
N ASN A 103 4.95 -2.13 -17.35
CA ASN A 103 4.78 -3.57 -17.38
C ASN A 103 5.36 -4.25 -16.13
N LYS A 104 5.01 -5.53 -15.94
CA LYS A 104 5.44 -6.30 -14.76
C LYS A 104 6.95 -6.41 -14.62
N ALA A 105 7.67 -6.52 -15.74
CA ALA A 105 9.13 -6.64 -15.71
C ALA A 105 9.78 -5.36 -15.22
N GLU A 106 9.30 -4.20 -15.64
CA GLU A 106 9.78 -2.90 -15.18
C GLU A 106 9.51 -2.70 -13.69
N VAL A 107 8.30 -3.04 -13.24
CA VAL A 107 7.93 -2.96 -11.82
C VAL A 107 8.78 -3.89 -10.98
N ALA A 108 9.00 -5.12 -11.43
CA ALA A 108 9.85 -6.09 -10.74
C ALA A 108 11.30 -5.58 -10.59
N ALA A 109 11.84 -4.95 -11.64
CA ALA A 109 13.18 -4.38 -11.61
C ALA A 109 13.28 -3.22 -10.59
N MET A 110 12.26 -2.37 -10.51
CA MET A 110 12.20 -1.29 -9.55
C MET A 110 12.15 -1.80 -8.11
N HIS A 111 11.34 -2.83 -7.86
CA HIS A 111 11.28 -3.48 -6.54
C HIS A 111 12.62 -4.11 -6.17
N GLU A 112 13.31 -4.73 -7.12
CA GLU A 112 14.61 -5.35 -6.87
C GLU A 112 15.66 -4.32 -6.45
N LEU A 113 15.67 -3.14 -7.09
CA LEU A 113 16.57 -2.05 -6.70
C LEU A 113 16.30 -1.58 -5.27
N ASN A 114 15.04 -1.43 -4.90
CA ASN A 114 14.65 -1.08 -3.53
C ASN A 114 15.08 -2.16 -2.54
N ARG A 115 14.93 -3.41 -2.92
CA ARG A 115 15.28 -4.57 -2.08
C ARG A 115 16.77 -4.62 -1.79
N ILE A 116 17.59 -4.38 -2.80
CA ILE A 116 19.04 -4.33 -2.66
C ILE A 116 19.44 -3.24 -1.66
N ALA A 117 18.86 -2.03 -1.81
CA ALA A 117 19.13 -0.93 -0.89
C ALA A 117 18.70 -1.24 0.55
N LEU A 118 17.56 -1.87 0.75
CA LEU A 118 17.06 -2.26 2.08
C LEU A 118 17.95 -3.32 2.73
N ILE A 119 18.46 -4.27 1.96
CA ILE A 119 19.38 -5.29 2.46
C ILE A 119 20.69 -4.64 2.89
N GLU A 120 21.23 -3.72 2.10
CA GLU A 120 22.45 -2.97 2.43
C GLU A 120 22.30 -2.12 3.70
N GLU A 121 21.10 -1.58 3.94
CA GLU A 121 20.79 -0.80 5.13
C GLU A 121 20.47 -1.66 6.35
N GLY A 122 20.43 -2.98 6.20
CA GLY A 122 20.09 -3.89 7.28
C GLY A 122 18.61 -3.95 7.64
N LYS A 123 17.74 -3.42 6.79
CA LYS A 123 16.29 -3.38 7.04
C LYS A 123 15.55 -4.59 6.48
N LEU A 124 16.22 -5.36 5.64
CA LEU A 124 15.61 -6.53 5.02
C LEU A 124 16.59 -7.70 4.89
#